data_78d11ea5aec867d96b8f5d5deb3b16ec
#
_entry.id   78d11ea5aec867d96b8f5d5deb3b16ec
#
_cell.length_a   1.000
_cell.length_b   1.000
_cell.length_c   1.000
_cell.angle_alpha   90.00
_cell.angle_beta   90.00
_cell.angle_gamma   90.00
#
_symmetry.space_group_name_H-M   'P 1'
#
loop_
_entity.id
_entity.type
_entity.pdbx_description
1 polymer ?
#
loop_
_entity_poly.entity_id
_entity_poly.type
_entity_poly.pdbx_seq_one_letter_code
_entity_poly.pdbx_strand_id
1 'polypeptide(L)'
;MKSFNSKVRKTFENFFDWVKGAELVELKSCNPDEDPIRPELNNDFRTSHGRKIYGVKFKNEICAVMCFGFTNEIPKSVKELDLMTKDAHLQSIRRDQKVGKIAIAYTVWSKKKGGGKLIVKEVFKKIKKSNHLDRLITLSPLTEMATKFHSKNGAKLLQVNETTQNFEYKVI
;
A
#
# COMPACT_ATOMS: atom_id res chain seq x y z
N MET A 1 26.49 -15.13 29.42
CA MET A 1 26.14 -15.55 28.05
C MET A 1 24.72 -16.13 27.86
N LYS A 2 24.07 -16.73 28.88
CA LYS A 2 22.70 -17.31 28.74
C LYS A 2 21.55 -16.30 28.59
N SER A 3 21.68 -15.05 29.04
CA SER A 3 20.57 -14.07 29.02
C SER A 3 20.37 -13.38 27.65
N PHE A 4 21.45 -13.22 26.88
CA PHE A 4 21.37 -12.60 25.54
C PHE A 4 20.67 -13.50 24.52
N ASN A 5 20.92 -14.80 24.55
CA ASN A 5 20.29 -15.79 23.67
C ASN A 5 18.78 -15.93 23.94
N SER A 6 18.32 -15.81 25.19
CA SER A 6 16.89 -15.92 25.51
C SER A 6 16.08 -14.71 25.02
N LYS A 7 16.63 -13.49 25.12
CA LYS A 7 15.98 -12.27 24.58
C LYS A 7 15.88 -12.28 23.06
N VAL A 8 16.95 -12.67 22.39
CA VAL A 8 16.96 -12.78 20.92
C VAL A 8 15.95 -13.82 20.45
N ARG A 9 15.94 -15.00 21.07
CA ARG A 9 14.97 -16.06 20.73
C ARG A 9 13.52 -15.62 20.95
N LYS A 10 13.22 -14.99 22.08
CA LYS A 10 11.88 -14.45 22.37
C LYS A 10 11.44 -13.36 21.38
N THR A 11 12.38 -12.54 20.89
CA THR A 11 12.13 -11.53 19.86
C THR A 11 11.81 -12.17 18.51
N PHE A 12 12.50 -13.24 18.13
CA PHE A 12 12.21 -13.99 16.92
C PHE A 12 10.87 -14.74 17.01
N GLU A 13 10.57 -15.42 18.10
CA GLU A 13 9.29 -16.09 18.34
C GLU A 13 8.13 -15.10 18.26
N ASN A 14 8.21 -13.95 18.90
CA ASN A 14 7.21 -12.87 18.82
C ASN A 14 7.05 -12.32 17.39
N PHE A 15 8.12 -12.26 16.61
CA PHE A 15 8.05 -11.82 15.22
C PHE A 15 7.35 -12.84 14.32
N PHE A 16 7.65 -14.14 14.49
CA PHE A 16 6.99 -15.21 13.76
C PHE A 16 5.51 -15.33 14.10
N ASP A 17 5.15 -15.20 15.37
CA ASP A 17 3.75 -15.19 15.81
C ASP A 17 2.98 -14.01 15.22
N TRP A 18 3.62 -12.84 15.16
CA TRP A 18 3.04 -11.67 14.55
C TRP A 18 2.76 -11.87 13.06
N VAL A 19 3.74 -12.37 12.31
CA VAL A 19 3.60 -12.61 10.86
C VAL A 19 2.56 -13.68 10.55
N LYS A 20 2.48 -14.75 11.36
CA LYS A 20 1.51 -15.84 11.17
C LYS A 20 0.08 -15.45 11.58
N GLY A 21 -0.06 -14.64 12.61
CA GLY A 21 -1.36 -14.23 13.14
C GLY A 21 -1.93 -12.94 12.51
N ALA A 22 -1.21 -12.31 11.59
CA ALA A 22 -1.64 -11.09 10.92
C ALA A 22 -2.49 -11.42 9.69
N GLU A 23 -3.55 -10.64 9.47
CA GLU A 23 -4.43 -10.77 8.29
C GLU A 23 -4.55 -9.44 7.54
N LEU A 24 -4.70 -9.50 6.22
CA LEU A 24 -5.01 -8.36 5.38
C LEU A 24 -6.52 -8.14 5.34
N VAL A 25 -6.97 -6.97 5.77
CA VAL A 25 -8.39 -6.59 5.82
C VAL A 25 -8.63 -5.31 5.02
N GLU A 26 -9.80 -5.20 4.40
CA GLU A 26 -10.27 -3.95 3.80
C GLU A 26 -10.90 -3.09 4.90
N LEU A 27 -10.51 -1.81 4.96
CA LEU A 27 -10.97 -0.85 5.95
C LEU A 27 -11.95 0.15 5.32
N LYS A 28 -12.98 0.54 6.07
CA LYS A 28 -13.91 1.61 5.67
C LYS A 28 -13.34 3.01 5.92
N SER A 29 -12.39 3.12 6.83
CA SER A 29 -11.71 4.37 7.18
C SER A 29 -10.37 4.08 7.85
N CYS A 30 -9.50 5.09 7.90
CA CYS A 30 -8.28 5.11 8.71
C CYS A 30 -8.15 6.48 9.37
N ASN A 31 -7.24 6.63 10.33
CA ASN A 31 -6.91 7.93 10.90
C ASN A 31 -5.90 8.66 9.99
N PRO A 32 -6.26 9.75 9.29
CA PRO A 32 -5.32 10.47 8.43
C PRO A 32 -4.14 11.05 9.19
N ASP A 33 -4.30 11.42 10.47
CA ASP A 33 -3.23 12.00 11.29
C ASP A 33 -2.09 11.00 11.57
N GLU A 34 -2.35 9.70 11.40
CA GLU A 34 -1.34 8.66 11.52
C GLU A 34 -0.55 8.43 10.22
N ASP A 35 -0.98 9.02 9.11
CA ASP A 35 -0.31 8.91 7.82
C ASP A 35 0.80 9.98 7.69
N PRO A 36 2.08 9.60 7.77
CA PRO A 36 3.18 10.56 7.70
C PRO A 36 3.45 11.03 6.27
N ILE A 37 2.78 10.44 5.28
CA ILE A 37 3.04 10.70 3.87
C ILE A 37 2.00 11.65 3.26
N ARG A 38 0.71 11.41 3.58
CA ARG A 38 -0.41 12.15 2.99
C ARG A 38 -1.48 12.46 4.04
N PRO A 39 -1.14 13.15 5.14
CA PRO A 39 -2.09 13.48 6.19
C PRO A 39 -3.22 14.40 5.70
N GLU A 40 -3.00 15.13 4.60
CA GLU A 40 -3.98 16.03 3.99
C GLU A 40 -5.15 15.30 3.29
N LEU A 41 -4.99 14.00 2.98
CA LEU A 41 -6.03 13.22 2.31
C LEU A 41 -6.99 12.61 3.35
N ASN A 42 -8.22 13.07 3.35
CA ASN A 42 -9.27 12.58 4.24
C ASN A 42 -9.85 11.22 3.79
N ASN A 43 -10.74 10.64 4.58
CA ASN A 43 -11.36 9.35 4.28
C ASN A 43 -12.29 9.40 3.05
N ASP A 44 -12.94 10.53 2.77
CA ASP A 44 -13.77 10.69 1.57
C ASP A 44 -12.93 10.53 0.32
N PHE A 45 -11.73 11.15 0.28
CA PHE A 45 -10.79 10.91 -0.80
C PHE A 45 -10.40 9.43 -0.87
N ARG A 46 -10.05 8.81 0.27
CA ARG A 46 -9.46 7.47 0.32
C ARG A 46 -10.44 6.35 -0.06
N THR A 47 -11.74 6.61 0.00
CA THR A 47 -12.78 5.59 -0.24
C THR A 47 -13.69 5.88 -1.42
N SER A 48 -13.65 7.08 -1.99
CA SER A 48 -14.44 7.43 -3.18
C SER A 48 -13.83 6.88 -4.48
N HIS A 49 -14.64 6.82 -5.54
CA HIS A 49 -14.22 6.45 -6.89
C HIS A 49 -13.47 5.11 -6.97
N GLY A 50 -13.92 4.12 -6.19
CA GLY A 50 -13.35 2.78 -6.16
C GLY A 50 -12.02 2.67 -5.44
N ARG A 51 -11.51 3.76 -4.83
CA ARG A 51 -10.30 3.71 -3.99
C ARG A 51 -10.51 2.83 -2.77
N LYS A 52 -9.43 2.21 -2.28
CA LYS A 52 -9.46 1.24 -1.20
C LYS A 52 -8.42 1.55 -0.13
N ILE A 53 -8.79 1.23 1.10
CA ILE A 53 -7.88 1.22 2.25
C ILE A 53 -7.71 -0.24 2.67
N TYR A 54 -6.48 -0.72 2.72
CA TYR A 54 -6.17 -2.02 3.33
C TYR A 54 -5.35 -1.83 4.60
N GLY A 55 -5.63 -2.69 5.59
CA GLY A 55 -4.88 -2.76 6.82
C GLY A 55 -4.37 -4.16 7.09
N VAL A 56 -3.23 -4.25 7.75
CA VAL A 56 -2.76 -5.49 8.40
C VAL A 56 -3.26 -5.47 9.83
N LYS A 57 -4.15 -6.41 10.16
CA LYS A 57 -4.74 -6.57 11.49
C LYS A 57 -4.04 -7.69 12.24
N PHE A 58 -3.69 -7.44 13.50
CA PHE A 58 -3.12 -8.41 14.41
C PHE A 58 -3.66 -8.18 15.82
N LYS A 59 -4.21 -9.22 16.46
CA LYS A 59 -4.81 -9.13 17.81
C LYS A 59 -5.79 -7.96 17.95
N ASN A 60 -6.69 -7.80 16.97
CA ASN A 60 -7.69 -6.71 16.89
C ASN A 60 -7.13 -5.29 16.67
N GLU A 61 -5.84 -5.12 16.45
CA GLU A 61 -5.22 -3.83 16.15
C GLU A 61 -4.79 -3.74 14.68
N ILE A 62 -4.95 -2.55 14.08
CA ILE A 62 -4.41 -2.27 12.75
C ILE A 62 -2.97 -1.80 12.91
N CYS A 63 -2.04 -2.62 12.42
CA CYS A 63 -0.59 -2.43 12.57
C CYS A 63 0.07 -1.74 11.39
N ALA A 64 -0.53 -1.82 10.21
CA ALA A 64 -0.07 -1.15 9.01
C ALA A 64 -1.26 -0.81 8.10
N VAL A 65 -1.15 0.24 7.31
CA VAL A 65 -2.19 0.70 6.38
C VAL A 65 -1.56 1.02 5.03
N MET A 66 -2.28 0.70 3.96
CA MET A 66 -1.96 1.07 2.58
C MET A 66 -3.22 1.52 1.88
N CYS A 67 -3.16 2.68 1.23
CA CYS A 67 -4.25 3.21 0.43
C CYS A 67 -3.89 3.17 -1.05
N PHE A 68 -4.84 2.78 -1.87
CA PHE A 68 -4.64 2.76 -3.31
C PHE A 68 -5.90 3.01 -4.12
N GLY A 69 -5.68 3.49 -5.35
CA GLY A 69 -6.68 3.67 -6.38
C GLY A 69 -6.37 2.79 -7.59
N PHE A 70 -7.32 2.73 -8.51
CA PHE A 70 -7.21 1.94 -9.73
C PHE A 70 -7.26 2.86 -10.95
N THR A 71 -6.28 2.73 -11.82
CA THR A 71 -6.10 3.59 -12.99
C THR A 71 -5.74 2.75 -14.22
N ASN A 72 -5.86 3.33 -15.41
CA ASN A 72 -5.36 2.70 -16.65
C ASN A 72 -3.94 3.17 -17.00
N GLU A 73 -3.53 4.31 -16.44
CA GLU A 73 -2.23 4.94 -16.68
C GLU A 73 -1.53 5.23 -15.34
N ILE A 74 -0.26 5.58 -15.39
CA ILE A 74 0.56 5.85 -14.20
C ILE A 74 0.49 7.33 -13.86
N PRO A 75 -0.14 7.72 -12.72
CA PRO A 75 -0.22 9.12 -12.32
C PRO A 75 1.14 9.63 -11.86
N LYS A 76 1.42 10.90 -12.16
CA LYS A 76 2.63 11.61 -11.75
C LYS A 76 2.42 12.51 -10.52
N SER A 77 1.17 12.70 -10.11
CA SER A 77 0.79 13.52 -8.97
C SER A 77 -0.50 13.03 -8.33
N VAL A 78 -0.81 13.51 -7.13
CA VAL A 78 -2.09 13.23 -6.45
C VAL A 78 -3.28 13.75 -7.27
N LYS A 79 -3.10 14.90 -7.92
CA LYS A 79 -4.14 15.48 -8.80
C LYS A 79 -4.44 14.56 -9.99
N GLU A 80 -3.40 14.03 -10.64
CA GLU A 80 -3.59 13.06 -11.72
C GLU A 80 -4.20 11.76 -11.21
N LEU A 81 -3.78 11.25 -10.05
CA LEU A 81 -4.39 10.09 -9.42
C LEU A 81 -5.89 10.28 -9.21
N ASP A 82 -6.31 11.46 -8.71
CA ASP A 82 -7.73 11.76 -8.48
C ASP A 82 -8.52 11.76 -9.79
N LEU A 83 -8.01 12.41 -10.83
CA LEU A 83 -8.66 12.45 -12.14
C LEU A 83 -8.74 11.05 -12.78
N MET A 84 -7.65 10.30 -12.78
CA MET A 84 -7.57 8.97 -13.41
C MET A 84 -8.45 7.94 -12.69
N THR A 85 -8.52 7.99 -11.34
CA THR A 85 -9.40 7.09 -10.59
C THR A 85 -10.88 7.42 -10.79
N LYS A 86 -11.25 8.70 -10.89
CA LYS A 86 -12.60 9.13 -11.24
C LYS A 86 -13.00 8.65 -12.63
N ASP A 87 -12.12 8.84 -13.61
CA ASP A 87 -12.38 8.41 -14.98
C ASP A 87 -12.54 6.88 -15.08
N ALA A 88 -11.64 6.12 -14.51
CA ALA A 88 -11.72 4.66 -14.47
C ALA A 88 -13.00 4.17 -13.78
N HIS A 89 -13.40 4.82 -12.68
CA HIS A 89 -14.64 4.49 -11.98
C HIS A 89 -15.89 4.77 -12.82
N LEU A 90 -15.96 5.92 -13.47
CA LEU A 90 -17.06 6.27 -14.37
C LEU A 90 -17.14 5.32 -15.57
N GLN A 91 -16.00 4.94 -16.15
CA GLN A 91 -15.96 3.94 -17.22
C GLN A 91 -16.45 2.57 -16.74
N SER A 92 -16.10 2.16 -15.51
CA SER A 92 -16.57 0.91 -14.93
C SER A 92 -18.10 0.88 -14.81
N ILE A 93 -18.70 1.98 -14.35
CA ILE A 93 -20.17 2.10 -14.25
C ILE A 93 -20.83 2.05 -15.64
N ARG A 94 -20.32 2.82 -16.59
CA ARG A 94 -20.91 2.91 -17.95
C ARG A 94 -20.84 1.61 -18.72
N ARG A 95 -19.79 0.81 -18.51
CA ARG A 95 -19.55 -0.43 -19.27
C ARG A 95 -20.00 -1.68 -18.53
N ASP A 96 -20.46 -1.54 -17.28
CA ASP A 96 -20.75 -2.67 -16.37
C ASP A 96 -19.59 -3.67 -16.29
N GLN A 97 -18.37 -3.16 -16.27
CA GLN A 97 -17.16 -3.95 -16.17
C GLN A 97 -16.06 -3.20 -15.40
N LYS A 98 -15.15 -3.96 -14.78
CA LYS A 98 -14.03 -3.37 -14.08
C LYS A 98 -13.07 -2.67 -15.05
N VAL A 99 -12.76 -1.41 -14.76
CA VAL A 99 -11.77 -0.58 -15.46
C VAL A 99 -10.72 -0.12 -14.45
N GLY A 100 -9.51 0.18 -14.93
CA GLY A 100 -8.37 0.48 -14.07
C GLY A 100 -7.62 -0.80 -13.70
N LYS A 101 -6.69 -1.21 -14.57
CA LYS A 101 -5.90 -2.44 -14.41
C LYS A 101 -4.65 -2.28 -13.53
N ILE A 102 -4.31 -1.03 -13.20
CA ILE A 102 -3.14 -0.69 -12.41
C ILE A 102 -3.59 -0.30 -11.01
N ALA A 103 -3.13 -1.01 -9.98
CA ALA A 103 -3.29 -0.59 -8.60
C ALA A 103 -2.18 0.41 -8.26
N ILE A 104 -2.56 1.63 -7.88
CA ILE A 104 -1.65 2.71 -7.48
C ILE A 104 -1.67 2.84 -5.97
N ALA A 105 -0.61 2.39 -5.29
CA ALA A 105 -0.40 2.64 -3.88
C ALA A 105 0.15 4.07 -3.69
N TYR A 106 -0.64 4.96 -3.10
CA TYR A 106 -0.25 6.37 -2.95
C TYR A 106 0.18 6.75 -1.53
N THR A 107 -0.07 5.87 -0.57
CA THR A 107 0.48 5.98 0.79
C THR A 107 0.55 4.63 1.47
N VAL A 108 1.56 4.45 2.32
CA VAL A 108 1.74 3.27 3.16
C VAL A 108 2.44 3.70 4.45
N TRP A 109 1.91 3.25 5.59
CA TRP A 109 2.56 3.46 6.89
C TRP A 109 2.35 2.27 7.83
N SER A 110 3.09 2.25 8.91
CA SER A 110 3.06 1.16 9.87
C SER A 110 3.36 1.64 11.27
N LYS A 111 2.57 1.20 12.23
CA LYS A 111 2.77 1.40 13.68
C LYS A 111 3.68 0.33 14.29
N LYS A 112 3.91 -0.77 13.57
CA LYS A 112 4.68 -1.91 14.06
C LYS A 112 5.85 -2.20 13.14
N LYS A 113 7.02 -2.45 13.72
CA LYS A 113 8.23 -2.82 12.97
C LYS A 113 7.95 -4.03 12.06
N GLY A 114 8.30 -3.90 10.79
CA GLY A 114 8.05 -4.91 9.77
C GLY A 114 6.64 -4.87 9.15
N GLY A 115 5.70 -4.07 9.69
CA GLY A 115 4.34 -3.95 9.18
C GLY A 115 4.27 -3.41 7.75
N GLY A 116 5.11 -2.43 7.43
CA GLY A 116 5.21 -1.90 6.07
C GLY A 116 5.62 -2.96 5.04
N LYS A 117 6.60 -3.79 5.38
CA LYS A 117 7.00 -4.92 4.52
C LYS A 117 5.88 -5.95 4.38
N LEU A 118 5.20 -6.26 5.47
CA LEU A 118 4.14 -7.26 5.48
C LEU A 118 2.95 -6.80 4.64
N ILE A 119 2.49 -5.55 4.78
CA ILE A 119 1.34 -5.06 4.02
C ILE A 119 1.64 -5.01 2.52
N VAL A 120 2.84 -4.58 2.11
CA VAL A 120 3.27 -4.63 0.71
C VAL A 120 3.18 -6.04 0.16
N LYS A 121 3.71 -7.03 0.89
CA LYS A 121 3.70 -8.44 0.48
C LYS A 121 2.27 -8.99 0.35
N GLU A 122 1.40 -8.74 1.32
CA GLU A 122 0.04 -9.27 1.32
C GLU A 122 -0.84 -8.59 0.25
N VAL A 123 -0.70 -7.27 0.07
CA VAL A 123 -1.37 -6.55 -1.02
C VAL A 123 -0.90 -7.05 -2.38
N PHE A 124 0.40 -7.24 -2.57
CA PHE A 124 0.94 -7.78 -3.82
C PHE A 124 0.39 -9.17 -4.14
N LYS A 125 0.33 -10.07 -3.17
CA LYS A 125 -0.30 -11.40 -3.33
C LYS A 125 -1.77 -11.28 -3.75
N LYS A 126 -2.52 -10.34 -3.14
CA LYS A 126 -3.92 -10.08 -3.48
C LYS A 126 -4.06 -9.61 -4.92
N ILE A 127 -3.20 -8.69 -5.36
CA ILE A 127 -3.19 -8.20 -6.74
C ILE A 127 -2.85 -9.32 -7.72
N LYS A 128 -1.83 -10.13 -7.43
CA LYS A 128 -1.47 -11.29 -8.25
C LYS A 128 -2.59 -12.32 -8.42
N LYS A 129 -3.47 -12.45 -7.44
CA LYS A 129 -4.65 -13.33 -7.50
C LYS A 129 -5.85 -12.69 -8.20
N SER A 130 -5.78 -11.41 -8.51
CA SER A 130 -6.84 -10.71 -9.21
C SER A 130 -6.82 -11.07 -10.71
N ASN A 131 -7.98 -11.39 -11.27
CA ASN A 131 -8.13 -11.60 -12.72
C ASN A 131 -8.20 -10.28 -13.49
N HIS A 132 -8.19 -9.15 -12.79
CA HIS A 132 -8.41 -7.83 -13.37
C HIS A 132 -7.18 -6.92 -13.26
N LEU A 133 -6.41 -7.03 -12.17
CA LEU A 133 -5.26 -6.16 -11.90
C LEU A 133 -3.98 -6.80 -12.43
N ASP A 134 -3.23 -6.03 -13.22
CA ASP A 134 -2.00 -6.50 -13.86
C ASP A 134 -0.74 -6.04 -13.11
N ARG A 135 -0.81 -4.86 -12.44
CA ARG A 135 0.36 -4.16 -11.91
C ARG A 135 0.08 -3.54 -10.55
N LEU A 136 1.11 -3.51 -9.70
CA LEU A 136 1.17 -2.71 -8.47
C LEU A 136 2.27 -1.66 -8.62
N ILE A 137 1.86 -0.40 -8.68
CA ILE A 137 2.74 0.76 -8.83
C ILE A 137 2.51 1.70 -7.67
N THR A 138 3.54 2.44 -7.26
CA THR A 138 3.43 3.43 -6.19
C THR A 138 3.36 4.84 -6.76
N LEU A 139 2.73 5.75 -6.01
CA LEU A 139 2.88 7.21 -6.17
C LEU A 139 3.50 7.75 -4.90
N SER A 140 4.82 7.69 -4.80
CA SER A 140 5.59 7.98 -3.59
C SER A 140 6.12 9.42 -3.60
N PRO A 141 6.32 10.03 -2.43
CA PRO A 141 7.03 11.32 -2.38
C PRO A 141 8.48 11.16 -2.88
N LEU A 142 9.03 12.24 -3.40
CA LEU A 142 10.42 12.28 -3.89
C LEU A 142 11.38 12.43 -2.70
N THR A 143 11.50 11.37 -1.89
CA THR A 143 12.34 11.32 -0.69
C THR A 143 13.24 10.08 -0.69
N GLU A 144 14.41 10.20 -0.06
CA GLU A 144 15.33 9.08 0.11
C GLU A 144 14.72 7.94 0.93
N MET A 145 13.90 8.27 1.94
CA MET A 145 13.21 7.29 2.77
C MET A 145 12.23 6.43 1.94
N ALA A 146 11.43 7.06 1.07
CA ALA A 146 10.53 6.33 0.18
C ALA A 146 11.31 5.45 -0.80
N THR A 147 12.39 5.96 -1.38
CA THR A 147 13.27 5.20 -2.28
C THR A 147 13.85 3.96 -1.57
N LYS A 148 14.42 4.13 -0.40
CA LYS A 148 14.96 3.02 0.40
C LYS A 148 13.88 1.99 0.77
N PHE A 149 12.71 2.46 1.18
CA PHE A 149 11.61 1.57 1.55
C PHE A 149 11.17 0.69 0.38
N HIS A 150 10.86 1.29 -0.76
CA HIS A 150 10.36 0.55 -1.92
C HIS A 150 11.42 -0.37 -2.52
N SER A 151 12.67 0.09 -2.64
CA SER A 151 13.78 -0.73 -3.16
C SER A 151 14.08 -1.94 -2.27
N LYS A 152 14.09 -1.76 -0.94
CA LYS A 152 14.27 -2.88 0.01
C LYS A 152 13.14 -3.90 -0.02
N ASN A 153 11.94 -3.49 -0.45
CA ASN A 153 10.78 -4.36 -0.58
C ASN A 153 10.62 -4.94 -1.99
N GLY A 154 11.64 -4.82 -2.86
CA GLY A 154 11.68 -5.48 -4.16
C GLY A 154 11.04 -4.69 -5.31
N ALA A 155 10.68 -3.42 -5.10
CA ALA A 155 10.21 -2.57 -6.18
C ALA A 155 11.36 -1.97 -7.00
N LYS A 156 11.09 -1.74 -8.27
CA LYS A 156 12.00 -1.04 -9.19
C LYS A 156 11.47 0.35 -9.50
N LEU A 157 12.36 1.34 -9.53
CA LEU A 157 12.03 2.69 -9.95
C LEU A 157 11.61 2.66 -11.43
N LEU A 158 10.43 3.22 -11.72
CA LEU A 158 9.93 3.39 -13.08
C LEU A 158 10.22 4.77 -13.62
N GLN A 159 9.88 5.79 -12.85
CA GLN A 159 10.04 7.19 -13.25
C GLN A 159 10.15 8.12 -12.05
N VAL A 160 10.79 9.25 -12.26
CA VAL A 160 10.87 10.38 -11.36
C VAL A 160 10.06 11.51 -11.97
N ASN A 161 9.17 12.13 -11.18
CA ASN A 161 8.34 13.26 -11.57
C ASN A 161 8.81 14.53 -10.85
N GLU A 162 8.11 15.64 -11.01
CA GLU A 162 8.47 16.91 -10.39
C GLU A 162 8.53 16.83 -8.85
N THR A 163 7.52 16.23 -8.21
CA THR A 163 7.40 16.11 -6.73
C THR A 163 7.21 14.70 -6.22
N THR A 164 7.12 13.72 -7.11
CA THR A 164 6.84 12.32 -6.81
C THR A 164 7.76 11.38 -7.59
N GLN A 165 7.69 10.11 -7.24
CA GLN A 165 8.34 9.02 -7.97
C GLN A 165 7.44 7.78 -7.97
N ASN A 166 7.53 6.97 -9.01
CA ASN A 166 6.77 5.74 -9.15
C ASN A 166 7.70 4.53 -9.13
N PHE A 167 7.36 3.56 -8.29
CA PHE A 167 8.03 2.27 -8.23
C PHE A 167 7.05 1.17 -8.64
N GLU A 168 7.55 0.11 -9.25
CA GLU A 168 6.77 -1.06 -9.60
C GLU A 168 7.24 -2.30 -8.87
N TYR A 169 6.29 -3.01 -8.25
CA TYR A 169 6.50 -4.33 -7.67
C TYR A 169 6.24 -5.41 -8.73
N LYS A 170 7.29 -6.08 -9.20
CA LYS A 170 7.18 -7.13 -10.23
C LYS A 170 7.31 -8.55 -9.68
N VAL A 171 8.15 -8.72 -8.67
CA VAL A 171 8.40 -9.99 -8.00
C VAL A 171 8.67 -9.71 -6.53
N ILE A 172 7.98 -10.41 -5.65
CA ILE A 172 8.24 -10.41 -4.21
C ILE A 172 8.36 -11.86 -3.75
#